data_aca91aec922ac4dd5d0c59be6d83eaa0
#
_entry.id   aca91aec922ac4dd5d0c59be6d83eaa0
#
_cell.length_a   1.000
_cell.length_b   1.000
_cell.length_c   1.000
_cell.angle_alpha   90.00
_cell.angle_beta   90.00
_cell.angle_gamma   90.00
#
_symmetry.space_group_name_H-M   'P 1'
#
loop_
_entity.id
_entity.type
_entity.pdbx_description
1 polymer ?
#
loop_
_entity_poly.entity_id
_entity_poly.type
_entity_poly.pdbx_seq_one_letter_code
_entity_poly.pdbx_strand_id
1 'polypeptide(L)'
;MKASFRSGLEGNASAYRNFLADLTRHLRGYLRKRLPHMQDDVEDLIQEILLAVHNARHTYRPDEPLTAWIHAIARYKLTDYFRTRARKDALTDSIDDQDDIFASTDDEPADARRDIGKLLASLPAKQKMSILHVKLEGRSVAETAHLTGLSEASVKVSVHRGLKALAALVRGTA
;
A
#
# COMPACT_ATOMS: atom_id res chain seq x y z
N MET A 1 7.61 -18.39 -5.06
CA MET A 1 6.50 -17.44 -5.29
C MET A 1 6.51 -16.78 -6.68
N LYS A 2 7.56 -16.02 -7.12
CA LYS A 2 7.59 -15.37 -8.45
C LYS A 2 7.50 -16.38 -9.62
N ALA A 3 8.26 -17.48 -9.57
CA ALA A 3 8.22 -18.52 -10.60
C ALA A 3 6.84 -19.20 -10.69
N SER A 4 6.24 -19.54 -9.54
CA SER A 4 4.90 -20.15 -9.48
C SER A 4 3.82 -19.19 -10.02
N PHE A 5 3.94 -17.89 -9.75
CA PHE A 5 3.04 -16.88 -10.28
C PHE A 5 3.12 -16.80 -11.82
N ARG A 6 4.34 -16.72 -12.38
CA ARG A 6 4.54 -16.66 -13.84
C ARG A 6 3.98 -17.90 -14.54
N SER A 7 4.36 -19.10 -14.05
CA SER A 7 3.83 -20.35 -14.61
C SER A 7 2.31 -20.44 -14.51
N GLY A 8 1.74 -19.90 -13.40
CA GLY A 8 0.29 -19.79 -13.25
C GLY A 8 -0.39 -18.88 -14.28
N LEU A 9 0.25 -17.76 -14.64
CA LEU A 9 -0.24 -16.87 -15.70
C LEU A 9 -0.18 -17.53 -17.10
N GLU A 10 0.75 -18.46 -17.30
CA GLU A 10 0.90 -19.28 -18.50
C GLU A 10 -0.09 -20.46 -18.57
N GLY A 11 -1.04 -20.54 -17.61
CA GLY A 11 -2.10 -21.55 -17.61
C GLY A 11 -1.86 -22.75 -16.68
N ASN A 12 -0.74 -22.82 -15.95
CA ASN A 12 -0.49 -23.89 -14.99
C ASN A 12 -1.28 -23.68 -13.70
N ALA A 13 -2.45 -24.32 -13.59
CA ALA A 13 -3.36 -24.18 -12.45
C ALA A 13 -2.75 -24.66 -11.12
N SER A 14 -1.87 -25.67 -11.13
CA SER A 14 -1.20 -26.16 -9.91
C SER A 14 -0.16 -25.16 -9.42
N ALA A 15 0.62 -24.57 -10.32
CA ALA A 15 1.57 -23.51 -9.98
C ALA A 15 0.84 -22.28 -9.41
N TYR A 16 -0.31 -21.92 -9.98
CA TYR A 16 -1.10 -20.81 -9.48
C TYR A 16 -1.66 -21.06 -8.07
N ARG A 17 -2.14 -22.28 -7.79
CA ARG A 17 -2.57 -22.67 -6.42
C ARG A 17 -1.43 -22.59 -5.42
N ASN A 18 -0.23 -23.07 -5.79
CA ASN A 18 0.95 -22.98 -4.96
C ASN A 18 1.35 -21.53 -4.68
N PHE A 19 1.26 -20.67 -5.70
CA PHE A 19 1.46 -19.23 -5.53
C PHE A 19 0.48 -18.63 -4.51
N LEU A 20 -0.82 -18.91 -4.62
CA LEU A 20 -1.82 -18.39 -3.69
C LEU A 20 -1.60 -18.89 -2.26
N ALA A 21 -1.21 -20.14 -2.07
CA ALA A 21 -0.87 -20.69 -0.75
C ALA A 21 0.36 -20.00 -0.12
N ASP A 22 1.41 -19.78 -0.91
CA ASP A 22 2.60 -19.04 -0.46
C ASP A 22 2.27 -17.58 -0.15
N LEU A 23 1.44 -16.95 -0.98
CA LEU A 23 0.99 -15.58 -0.78
C LEU A 23 0.15 -15.44 0.49
N THR A 24 -0.77 -16.37 0.75
CA THR A 24 -1.57 -16.40 1.99
C THR A 24 -0.67 -16.42 3.23
N ARG A 25 0.34 -17.29 3.23
CA ARG A 25 1.31 -17.39 4.34
C ARG A 25 2.08 -16.09 4.54
N HIS A 26 2.51 -15.48 3.45
CA HIS A 26 3.24 -14.21 3.47
C HIS A 26 2.37 -13.06 3.99
N LEU A 27 1.14 -12.93 3.48
CA LEU A 27 0.18 -11.90 3.91
C LEU A 27 -0.22 -12.05 5.38
N ARG A 28 -0.40 -13.30 5.86
CA ARG A 28 -0.72 -13.55 7.27
C ARG A 28 0.37 -13.01 8.19
N GLY A 29 1.63 -13.25 7.88
CA GLY A 29 2.76 -12.68 8.63
C GLY A 29 2.82 -11.15 8.55
N TYR A 30 2.51 -10.57 7.40
CA TYR A 30 2.49 -9.13 7.17
C TYR A 30 1.36 -8.43 7.94
N LEU A 31 0.14 -8.98 7.91
CA LEU A 31 -1.05 -8.38 8.52
C LEU A 31 -1.09 -8.56 10.05
N ARG A 32 -0.69 -9.72 10.57
CA ARG A 32 -0.65 -9.95 12.03
C ARG A 32 0.21 -8.94 12.77
N LYS A 33 1.30 -8.50 12.18
CA LYS A 33 2.15 -7.43 12.76
C LYS A 33 1.46 -6.07 12.78
N ARG A 34 0.53 -5.81 11.87
CA ARG A 34 -0.17 -4.53 11.70
C ARG A 34 -1.55 -4.47 12.33
N LEU A 35 -2.10 -5.63 12.66
CA LEU A 35 -3.42 -5.82 13.27
C LEU A 35 -3.30 -6.68 14.54
N PRO A 36 -2.48 -6.29 15.55
CA PRO A 36 -2.21 -7.15 16.71
C PRO A 36 -3.46 -7.43 17.54
N HIS A 37 -4.42 -6.52 17.56
CA HIS A 37 -5.66 -6.64 18.36
C HIS A 37 -6.90 -7.00 17.53
N MET A 38 -6.72 -7.30 16.23
CA MET A 38 -7.82 -7.54 15.27
C MET A 38 -7.59 -8.84 14.49
N GLN A 39 -7.28 -9.92 15.22
CA GLN A 39 -6.86 -11.19 14.59
C GLN A 39 -7.97 -11.82 13.73
N ASP A 40 -9.22 -11.61 14.09
CA ASP A 40 -10.39 -12.15 13.36
C ASP A 40 -10.53 -11.49 11.98
N ASP A 41 -10.20 -10.20 11.87
CA ASP A 41 -10.27 -9.45 10.61
C ASP A 41 -9.11 -9.80 9.66
N VAL A 42 -8.03 -10.42 10.16
CA VAL A 42 -6.84 -10.76 9.35
C VAL A 42 -7.18 -11.72 8.21
N GLU A 43 -7.96 -12.77 8.48
CA GLU A 43 -8.28 -13.77 7.47
C GLU A 43 -9.22 -13.21 6.38
N ASP A 44 -10.17 -12.37 6.76
CA ASP A 44 -11.06 -11.68 5.82
C ASP A 44 -10.27 -10.73 4.92
N LEU A 45 -9.36 -9.96 5.52
CA LEU A 45 -8.50 -9.04 4.76
C LEU A 45 -7.53 -9.79 3.83
N ILE A 46 -7.03 -10.97 4.23
CA ILE A 46 -6.25 -11.85 3.34
C ILE A 46 -7.08 -12.23 2.13
N GLN A 47 -8.33 -12.67 2.30
CA GLN A 47 -9.20 -13.05 1.19
C GLN A 47 -9.44 -11.89 0.22
N GLU A 48 -9.69 -10.69 0.74
CA GLU A 48 -9.84 -9.50 -0.07
C GLU A 48 -8.57 -9.15 -0.86
N ILE A 49 -7.39 -9.28 -0.25
CA ILE A 49 -6.12 -9.03 -0.91
C ILE A 49 -5.86 -10.09 -1.99
N LEU A 50 -6.11 -11.38 -1.71
CA LEU A 50 -5.96 -12.45 -2.70
C LEU A 50 -6.85 -12.23 -3.92
N LEU A 51 -8.10 -11.82 -3.70
CA LEU A 51 -9.03 -11.50 -4.78
C LEU A 51 -8.55 -10.28 -5.57
N ALA A 52 -8.07 -9.24 -4.91
CA ALA A 52 -7.53 -8.05 -5.56
C ALA A 52 -6.28 -8.37 -6.39
N VAL A 53 -5.35 -9.18 -5.88
CA VAL A 53 -4.17 -9.69 -6.60
C VAL A 53 -4.60 -10.51 -7.81
N HIS A 54 -5.59 -11.40 -7.67
CA HIS A 54 -6.11 -12.19 -8.77
C HIS A 54 -6.69 -11.30 -9.88
N ASN A 55 -7.51 -10.33 -9.54
CA ASN A 55 -8.13 -9.43 -10.49
C ASN A 55 -7.11 -8.50 -11.18
N ALA A 56 -6.12 -8.03 -10.44
CA ALA A 56 -5.08 -7.13 -10.94
C ALA A 56 -3.90 -7.85 -11.60
N ARG A 57 -3.88 -9.19 -11.69
CA ARG A 57 -2.72 -9.97 -12.16
C ARG A 57 -2.19 -9.56 -13.53
N HIS A 58 -3.04 -9.04 -14.40
CA HIS A 58 -2.70 -8.55 -15.73
C HIS A 58 -1.89 -7.23 -15.70
N THR A 59 -1.87 -6.52 -14.57
CA THR A 59 -1.12 -5.27 -14.39
C THR A 59 0.30 -5.48 -13.89
N TYR A 60 0.65 -6.72 -13.51
CA TYR A 60 1.99 -7.03 -13.03
C TYR A 60 3.01 -6.95 -14.16
N ARG A 61 4.12 -6.28 -13.90
CA ARG A 61 5.25 -6.17 -14.82
C ARG A 61 6.36 -7.14 -14.41
N PRO A 62 6.80 -8.04 -15.30
CA PRO A 62 7.80 -9.08 -14.96
C PRO A 62 9.17 -8.56 -14.54
N ASP A 63 9.54 -7.35 -14.92
CA ASP A 63 10.77 -6.63 -14.58
C ASP A 63 10.74 -6.06 -13.16
N GLU A 64 9.56 -5.92 -12.56
CA GLU A 64 9.41 -5.42 -11.20
C GLU A 64 9.43 -6.56 -10.15
N PRO A 65 9.85 -6.26 -8.89
CA PRO A 65 9.73 -7.22 -7.79
C PRO A 65 8.25 -7.57 -7.50
N LEU A 66 7.90 -8.85 -7.59
CA LEU A 66 6.53 -9.32 -7.33
C LEU A 66 6.02 -8.91 -5.95
N THR A 67 6.88 -8.98 -4.94
CA THR A 67 6.54 -8.60 -3.56
C THR A 67 6.19 -7.11 -3.44
N ALA A 68 6.88 -6.22 -4.14
CA ALA A 68 6.57 -4.79 -4.14
C ALA A 68 5.18 -4.52 -4.72
N TRP A 69 4.83 -5.17 -5.84
CA TRP A 69 3.51 -5.05 -6.46
C TRP A 69 2.41 -5.61 -5.54
N ILE A 70 2.62 -6.78 -4.92
CA ILE A 70 1.69 -7.37 -3.94
C ILE A 70 1.50 -6.45 -2.74
N HIS A 71 2.60 -5.91 -2.16
CA HIS A 71 2.50 -5.02 -0.99
C HIS A 71 1.80 -3.70 -1.32
N ALA A 72 1.89 -3.20 -2.55
CA ALA A 72 1.11 -2.02 -2.96
C ALA A 72 -0.39 -2.31 -2.89
N ILE A 73 -0.84 -3.48 -3.36
CA ILE A 73 -2.24 -3.92 -3.28
C ILE A 73 -2.66 -4.13 -1.81
N ALA A 74 -1.82 -4.82 -1.02
CA ALA A 74 -2.11 -5.09 0.39
C ALA A 74 -2.21 -3.79 1.22
N ARG A 75 -1.32 -2.83 1.00
CA ARG A 75 -1.37 -1.51 1.66
C ARG A 75 -2.66 -0.77 1.32
N TYR A 76 -3.07 -0.79 0.06
CA TYR A 76 -4.32 -0.16 -0.36
C TYR A 76 -5.52 -0.76 0.38
N LYS A 77 -5.61 -2.10 0.43
CA LYS A 77 -6.68 -2.81 1.12
C LYS A 77 -6.67 -2.57 2.65
N LEU A 78 -5.49 -2.55 3.25
CA LEU A 78 -5.32 -2.25 4.67
C LEU A 78 -5.79 -0.82 5.00
N THR A 79 -5.44 0.15 4.17
CA THR A 79 -5.90 1.54 4.34
C THR A 79 -7.43 1.64 4.21
N ASP A 80 -8.02 0.93 3.24
CA ASP A 80 -9.47 0.91 3.03
C ASP A 80 -10.21 0.26 4.21
N TYR A 81 -9.64 -0.82 4.76
CA TYR A 81 -10.12 -1.47 5.97
C TYR A 81 -10.17 -0.49 7.17
N PHE A 82 -9.07 0.22 7.45
CA PHE A 82 -9.05 1.19 8.56
C PHE A 82 -10.03 2.35 8.34
N ARG A 83 -10.18 2.84 7.11
CA ARG A 83 -11.18 3.87 6.80
C ARG A 83 -12.61 3.42 7.04
N THR A 84 -12.92 2.20 6.63
CA THR A 84 -14.26 1.62 6.81
C THR A 84 -14.55 1.41 8.29
N ARG A 85 -13.54 0.95 9.05
CA ARG A 85 -13.66 0.77 10.49
C ARG A 85 -13.85 2.11 11.20
N ALA A 86 -13.01 3.10 10.96
CA ALA A 86 -13.14 4.43 11.55
C ALA A 86 -14.52 5.08 11.27
N ARG A 87 -15.11 4.84 10.09
CA ARG A 87 -16.48 5.29 9.80
C ARG A 87 -17.54 4.53 10.59
N LYS A 88 -17.38 3.23 10.79
CA LYS A 88 -18.28 2.42 11.61
C LYS A 88 -18.19 2.85 13.08
N ASP A 89 -16.98 3.02 13.59
CA ASP A 89 -16.75 3.42 14.97
C ASP A 89 -17.32 4.84 15.21
N ALA A 90 -17.13 5.78 14.28
CA ALA A 90 -17.73 7.13 14.34
C ALA A 90 -19.27 7.15 14.26
N LEU A 91 -19.89 6.11 13.71
CA LEU A 91 -21.36 5.97 13.66
C LEU A 91 -21.91 5.22 14.88
N THR A 92 -21.06 4.51 15.61
CA THR A 92 -21.47 3.64 16.75
C THR A 92 -21.19 4.29 18.10
N ASP A 93 -20.28 5.27 18.19
CA ASP A 93 -19.91 5.89 19.45
C ASP A 93 -19.81 7.42 19.42
N SER A 94 -20.57 8.01 20.35
CA SER A 94 -20.13 9.16 21.12
C SER A 94 -19.26 8.60 22.27
N ILE A 95 -18.05 9.15 22.42
CA ILE A 95 -17.15 9.08 23.59
C ILE A 95 -16.04 8.03 23.56
N ASP A 96 -14.85 8.63 23.51
CA ASP A 96 -13.54 8.27 24.04
C ASP A 96 -12.60 7.37 23.21
N ASP A 97 -11.37 7.87 23.18
CA ASP A 97 -10.12 7.32 22.65
C ASP A 97 -9.88 7.41 21.12
N GLN A 98 -9.47 8.63 20.74
CA GLN A 98 -8.59 8.83 19.59
C GLN A 98 -7.18 8.31 19.92
N ASP A 99 -7.04 7.01 20.04
CA ASP A 99 -5.71 6.41 19.94
C ASP A 99 -5.29 6.34 18.48
N ASP A 100 -4.11 6.90 18.21
CA ASP A 100 -3.43 6.92 16.91
C ASP A 100 -3.40 5.54 16.26
N ILE A 101 -4.42 5.23 15.46
CA ILE A 101 -4.56 3.95 14.73
C ILE A 101 -3.56 3.86 13.55
N PHE A 102 -2.84 4.91 13.28
CA PHE A 102 -1.64 4.88 12.46
C PHE A 102 -0.41 4.59 13.34
N ALA A 103 -0.38 3.38 13.93
CA ALA A 103 0.89 2.83 14.37
C ALA A 103 1.80 2.83 13.14
N SER A 104 2.62 3.87 13.06
CA SER A 104 3.79 3.91 12.18
C SER A 104 4.49 2.58 12.39
N THR A 105 4.68 1.82 11.33
CA THR A 105 5.48 0.61 11.36
C THR A 105 6.89 1.02 11.76
N ASP A 106 7.20 0.96 13.06
CA ASP A 106 8.50 1.27 13.66
C ASP A 106 9.58 0.25 13.30
N ASP A 107 9.32 -0.68 12.38
CA ASP A 107 10.27 -1.66 11.87
C ASP A 107 11.04 -1.19 10.62
N GLU A 108 10.81 0.02 10.10
CA GLU A 108 11.75 0.59 9.12
C GLU A 108 12.91 1.25 9.87
N PRO A 109 14.18 0.89 9.54
CA PRO A 109 15.35 1.50 10.14
C PRO A 109 15.26 3.02 10.07
N ALA A 110 15.62 3.73 11.14
CA ALA A 110 15.58 5.20 11.20
C ALA A 110 16.34 5.86 10.04
N ASP A 111 17.32 5.15 9.49
CA ASP A 111 18.08 5.56 8.30
C ASP A 111 17.23 5.54 7.02
N ALA A 112 16.36 4.52 6.84
CA ALA A 112 15.46 4.47 5.69
C ALA A 112 14.44 5.61 5.70
N ARG A 113 13.93 5.99 6.87
CA ARG A 113 13.03 7.16 7.02
C ARG A 113 13.74 8.48 6.69
N ARG A 114 15.00 8.64 7.12
CA ARG A 114 15.83 9.81 6.78
C ARG A 114 16.09 9.91 5.30
N ASP A 115 16.37 8.80 4.65
CA ASP A 115 16.64 8.76 3.21
C ASP A 115 15.38 9.03 2.37
N ILE A 116 14.23 8.50 2.78
CA ILE A 116 12.93 8.86 2.18
C ILE A 116 12.66 10.36 2.36
N GLY A 117 12.95 10.92 3.54
CA GLY A 117 12.80 12.34 3.82
C GLY A 117 13.65 13.22 2.89
N LYS A 118 14.92 12.86 2.67
CA LYS A 118 15.83 13.55 1.74
C LYS A 118 15.34 13.46 0.30
N LEU A 119 14.94 12.27 -0.14
CA LEU A 119 14.39 12.04 -1.47
C LEU A 119 13.12 12.87 -1.72
N LEU A 120 12.22 12.91 -0.77
CA LEU A 120 11.00 13.73 -0.86
C LEU A 120 11.32 15.24 -0.83
N ALA A 121 12.37 15.65 -0.13
CA ALA A 121 12.78 17.06 -0.08
C ALA A 121 13.26 17.59 -1.45
N SER A 122 13.74 16.72 -2.33
CA SER A 122 14.16 17.09 -3.70
C SER A 122 13.02 17.35 -4.67
N LEU A 123 11.77 16.98 -4.28
CA LEU A 123 10.62 17.15 -5.14
C LEU A 123 9.96 18.54 -4.99
N PRO A 124 9.32 19.07 -6.06
CA PRO A 124 8.46 20.21 -5.95
C PRO A 124 7.36 20.03 -4.91
N ALA A 125 7.02 21.08 -4.16
CA ALA A 125 6.08 21.03 -3.03
C ALA A 125 4.76 20.30 -3.35
N LYS A 126 4.14 20.55 -4.51
CA LYS A 126 2.90 19.89 -4.93
C LYS A 126 3.07 18.37 -5.07
N GLN A 127 4.20 17.90 -5.62
CA GLN A 127 4.47 16.48 -5.79
C GLN A 127 4.75 15.81 -4.45
N LYS A 128 5.58 16.46 -3.61
CA LYS A 128 5.90 16.02 -2.27
C LYS A 128 4.63 15.85 -1.43
N MET A 129 3.78 16.88 -1.34
CA MET A 129 2.53 16.84 -0.57
C MET A 129 1.57 15.77 -1.08
N SER A 130 1.41 15.67 -2.42
CA SER A 130 0.55 14.64 -3.00
C SER A 130 1.05 13.22 -2.72
N ILE A 131 2.36 12.98 -2.76
CA ILE A 131 2.94 11.68 -2.41
C ILE A 131 2.79 11.42 -0.91
N LEU A 132 3.09 12.40 -0.05
CA LEU A 132 2.97 12.27 1.39
C LEU A 132 1.55 11.84 1.76
N HIS A 133 0.54 12.60 1.35
CA HIS A 133 -0.85 12.30 1.70
C HIS A 133 -1.36 10.98 1.08
N VAL A 134 -1.13 10.76 -0.22
CA VAL A 134 -1.69 9.59 -0.91
C VAL A 134 -0.92 8.30 -0.60
N LYS A 135 0.43 8.35 -0.51
CA LYS A 135 1.27 7.15 -0.44
C LYS A 135 1.78 6.83 0.96
N LEU A 136 2.05 7.82 1.79
CA LEU A 136 2.56 7.61 3.15
C LEU A 136 1.44 7.65 4.19
N GLU A 137 0.55 8.66 4.13
CA GLU A 137 -0.60 8.77 5.04
C GLU A 137 -1.82 7.96 4.57
N GLY A 138 -1.78 7.38 3.37
CA GLY A 138 -2.85 6.54 2.85
C GLY A 138 -4.16 7.27 2.53
N ARG A 139 -4.15 8.61 2.41
CA ARG A 139 -5.35 9.39 2.07
C ARG A 139 -5.83 9.10 0.65
N SER A 140 -7.13 9.21 0.42
CA SER A 140 -7.68 9.14 -0.94
C SER A 140 -7.26 10.36 -1.77
N VAL A 141 -7.37 10.23 -3.08
CA VAL A 141 -7.13 11.36 -4.00
C VAL A 141 -8.09 12.50 -3.74
N ALA A 142 -9.37 12.21 -3.44
CA ALA A 142 -10.38 13.20 -3.11
C ALA A 142 -10.07 13.96 -1.80
N GLU A 143 -9.71 13.23 -0.73
CA GLU A 143 -9.29 13.84 0.54
C GLU A 143 -8.04 14.70 0.36
N THR A 144 -7.05 14.20 -0.40
CA THR A 144 -5.84 14.97 -0.71
C THR A 144 -6.14 16.21 -1.52
N ALA A 145 -7.04 16.13 -2.49
CA ALA A 145 -7.49 17.28 -3.28
C ALA A 145 -8.13 18.35 -2.38
N HIS A 146 -9.00 17.94 -1.48
CA HIS A 146 -9.64 18.83 -0.51
C HIS A 146 -8.62 19.51 0.44
N LEU A 147 -7.67 18.73 0.99
CA LEU A 147 -6.65 19.24 1.92
C LEU A 147 -5.64 20.18 1.26
N THR A 148 -5.26 19.91 0.01
CA THR A 148 -4.23 20.66 -0.69
C THR A 148 -4.77 21.80 -1.57
N GLY A 149 -6.09 21.88 -1.74
CA GLY A 149 -6.74 22.82 -2.67
C GLY A 149 -6.48 22.50 -4.15
N LEU A 150 -6.01 21.29 -4.46
CA LEU A 150 -5.76 20.84 -5.82
C LEU A 150 -6.97 20.08 -6.37
N SER A 151 -7.12 20.05 -7.69
CA SER A 151 -8.08 19.12 -8.31
C SER A 151 -7.59 17.67 -8.18
N GLU A 152 -8.49 16.69 -8.16
CA GLU A 152 -8.15 15.27 -8.15
C GLU A 152 -7.23 14.87 -9.30
N ALA A 153 -7.46 15.43 -10.49
CA ALA A 153 -6.60 15.20 -11.66
C ALA A 153 -5.18 15.72 -11.40
N SER A 154 -5.06 16.89 -10.77
CA SER A 154 -3.76 17.48 -10.41
C SER A 154 -3.03 16.62 -9.36
N VAL A 155 -3.74 16.09 -8.36
CA VAL A 155 -3.17 15.18 -7.37
C VAL A 155 -2.65 13.91 -8.05
N LYS A 156 -3.44 13.26 -8.92
CA LYS A 156 -3.04 12.05 -9.66
C LYS A 156 -1.77 12.30 -10.50
N VAL A 157 -1.73 13.40 -11.24
CA VAL A 157 -0.56 13.79 -12.06
C VAL A 157 0.65 14.09 -11.18
N SER A 158 0.46 14.79 -10.05
CA SER A 158 1.54 15.13 -9.11
C SER A 158 2.16 13.88 -8.49
N VAL A 159 1.34 12.91 -8.06
CA VAL A 159 1.81 11.61 -7.56
C VAL A 159 2.59 10.87 -8.63
N HIS A 160 2.05 10.77 -9.85
CA HIS A 160 2.72 10.06 -10.94
C HIS A 160 4.09 10.68 -11.29
N ARG A 161 4.14 12.00 -11.49
CA ARG A 161 5.38 12.72 -11.82
C ARG A 161 6.39 12.64 -10.68
N GLY A 162 5.96 12.80 -9.44
CA GLY A 162 6.84 12.71 -8.29
C GLY A 162 7.44 11.31 -8.10
N LEU A 163 6.65 10.24 -8.25
CA LEU A 163 7.16 8.87 -8.20
C LEU A 163 8.14 8.58 -9.34
N LYS A 164 7.88 9.11 -10.55
CA LYS A 164 8.81 8.99 -11.68
C LYS A 164 10.14 9.70 -11.40
N ALA A 165 10.10 10.89 -10.82
CA ALA A 165 11.30 11.65 -10.44
C ALA A 165 12.11 10.91 -9.35
N LEU A 166 11.45 10.39 -8.31
CA LEU A 166 12.09 9.58 -7.27
C LEU A 166 12.75 8.32 -7.85
N ALA A 167 12.06 7.62 -8.74
CA ALA A 167 12.61 6.44 -9.41
C ALA A 167 13.87 6.77 -10.24
N ALA A 168 13.92 7.94 -10.86
CA ALA A 168 15.10 8.40 -11.60
C ALA A 168 16.29 8.69 -10.66
N LEU A 169 16.03 9.34 -9.51
CA LEU A 169 17.07 9.62 -8.51
C LEU A 169 17.67 8.33 -7.93
N VAL A 170 16.83 7.34 -7.59
CA VAL A 170 17.31 6.05 -7.06
C VAL A 170 18.13 5.27 -8.08
N ARG A 171 17.78 5.34 -9.37
CA ARG A 171 18.57 4.69 -10.45
C ARG A 171 19.88 5.42 -10.78
N GLY A 172 19.94 6.72 -10.54
CA GLY A 172 21.14 7.54 -10.81
C GLY A 172 22.16 7.49 -9.69
N THR A 173 21.82 6.93 -8.52
CA THR A 173 22.72 6.76 -7.35
C THR A 173 23.29 5.33 -7.26
N ALA A 174 22.95 4.43 -8.17
CA ALA A 174 23.52 3.09 -8.30
C ALA A 174 24.55 3.07 -9.44
#